data_ca78f21b9844198c22606f445dc5e64f
#
_entry.id   ca78f21b9844198c22606f445dc5e64f
#
_cell.length_a   1.000
_cell.length_b   1.000
_cell.length_c   1.000
_cell.angle_alpha   90.00
_cell.angle_beta   90.00
_cell.angle_gamma   90.00
#
_symmetry.space_group_name_H-M   'P 1'
#
loop_
_entity.id
_entity.type
_entity.pdbx_description
1 polymer ?
#
loop_
_entity_poly.entity_id
_entity_poly.type
_entity_poly.pdbx_seq_one_letter_code
_entity_poly.pdbx_strand_id
1 'polypeptide(L)'
;PHFGSVIVDIERDPALAAAVPVRVRVTEALPRYAGAGAGYSTNTGARVELSYRDSNLRKRGWEFSSGLRIEERRQALFADVFLPPRGRDRDSFGALYEASDLEGLKIDSQALGAARTTLRGDIETQLALRLQHENIEPAGAPSRSTNTLSANWTWKKRAVDNVLDPTSGYVLEFQVGGGSKTLLSDQDFLRFYS
;
A
#
# COMPACT_ATOMS: atom_id res chain seq x y z
N PRO A 1 -3.32 11.86 6.52
CA PRO A 1 -3.70 12.88 7.52
C PRO A 1 -4.05 14.18 6.81
N HIS A 2 -5.22 14.77 7.12
CA HIS A 2 -5.68 16.02 6.52
C HIS A 2 -5.09 17.25 7.22
N PHE A 3 -4.49 17.06 8.39
CA PHE A 3 -3.95 18.13 9.22
C PHE A 3 -2.43 17.97 9.41
N GLY A 4 -1.71 19.07 9.22
CA GLY A 4 -0.26 19.15 9.44
C GLY A 4 0.08 19.40 10.91
N SER A 5 -0.73 20.21 11.59
CA SER A 5 -0.63 20.43 13.04
C SER A 5 -1.98 20.78 13.64
N VAL A 6 -2.17 20.41 14.89
CA VAL A 6 -3.32 20.83 15.72
C VAL A 6 -2.72 21.35 17.02
N ILE A 7 -2.96 22.63 17.31
CA ILE A 7 -2.55 23.27 18.55
C ILE A 7 -3.82 23.58 19.36
N VAL A 8 -3.88 23.02 20.54
CA VAL A 8 -4.98 23.29 21.49
C VAL A 8 -4.44 24.20 22.58
N ASP A 9 -5.02 25.38 22.70
CA ASP A 9 -4.66 26.39 23.70
C ASP A 9 -5.85 26.60 24.64
N ILE A 10 -5.60 26.51 25.94
CA ILE A 10 -6.61 26.64 26.98
C ILE A 10 -6.31 27.93 27.77
N GLU A 11 -7.20 28.89 27.72
CA GLU A 11 -7.08 30.15 28.46
C GLU A 11 -7.38 29.87 29.96
N ARG A 12 -6.29 29.90 30.76
CA ARG A 12 -6.39 29.65 32.22
C ARG A 12 -6.65 30.94 33.01
N ASP A 13 -7.77 31.60 32.77
CA ASP A 13 -8.18 32.74 33.54
C ASP A 13 -9.18 32.28 34.65
N PRO A 14 -8.86 32.51 35.95
CA PRO A 14 -9.79 32.15 37.06
C PRO A 14 -11.13 32.81 36.94
N ALA A 15 -11.24 33.97 36.29
CA ALA A 15 -12.54 34.68 36.08
C ALA A 15 -13.43 33.94 35.08
N LEU A 16 -12.89 33.07 34.27
CA LEU A 16 -13.58 32.27 33.25
C LEU A 16 -13.81 30.82 33.70
N ALA A 17 -13.68 30.50 34.99
CA ALA A 17 -13.78 29.14 35.53
C ALA A 17 -15.11 28.44 35.22
N ALA A 18 -16.19 29.18 34.97
CA ALA A 18 -17.50 28.63 34.59
C ALA A 18 -17.60 28.23 33.10
N ALA A 19 -16.76 28.79 32.23
CA ALA A 19 -16.73 28.49 30.79
C ALA A 19 -15.32 28.80 30.22
N VAL A 20 -14.41 27.86 30.36
CA VAL A 20 -13.03 28.00 29.90
C VAL A 20 -12.96 27.98 28.37
N PRO A 21 -12.47 29.07 27.71
CA PRO A 21 -12.34 29.07 26.26
C PRO A 21 -11.22 28.11 25.82
N VAL A 22 -11.55 27.24 24.91
CA VAL A 22 -10.58 26.35 24.24
C VAL A 22 -10.37 26.84 22.82
N ARG A 23 -9.19 27.31 22.51
CA ARG A 23 -8.78 27.67 21.14
C ARG A 23 -8.13 26.48 20.45
N VAL A 24 -8.71 26.05 19.34
CA VAL A 24 -8.13 25.00 18.49
C VAL A 24 -7.64 25.67 17.21
N ARG A 25 -6.31 25.67 17.01
CA ARG A 25 -5.68 26.12 15.77
C ARG A 25 -5.29 24.89 14.95
N VAL A 26 -5.86 24.80 13.77
CA VAL A 26 -5.61 23.69 12.85
C VAL A 26 -4.88 24.23 11.64
N THR A 27 -3.77 23.59 11.27
CA THR A 27 -3.04 23.85 10.02
C THR A 27 -3.27 22.66 9.10
N GLU A 28 -3.80 22.90 7.91
CA GLU A 28 -3.99 21.84 6.91
C GLU A 28 -2.65 21.32 6.39
N ALA A 29 -2.54 20.02 6.21
CA ALA A 29 -1.39 19.42 5.52
C ALA A 29 -1.46 19.73 4.02
N LEU A 30 -0.30 19.93 3.39
CA LEU A 30 -0.24 19.99 1.93
C LEU A 30 -0.74 18.65 1.35
N PRO A 31 -1.77 18.68 0.50
CA PRO A 31 -2.36 17.43 0.00
C PRO A 31 -1.46 16.70 -0.99
N ARG A 32 -0.45 17.40 -1.55
CA ARG A 32 0.40 16.88 -2.62
C ARG A 32 1.86 16.86 -2.19
N TYR A 33 2.51 15.78 -2.50
CA TYR A 33 3.93 15.59 -2.31
C TYR A 33 4.53 15.00 -3.57
N ALA A 34 5.67 15.57 -4.02
CA ALA A 34 6.49 15.01 -5.08
C ALA A 34 7.93 14.88 -4.56
N GLY A 35 8.54 13.75 -4.83
CA GLY A 35 9.92 13.45 -4.45
C GLY A 35 10.71 12.95 -5.64
N ALA A 36 12.00 13.28 -5.68
CA ALA A 36 12.96 12.75 -6.64
C ALA A 36 14.21 12.31 -5.90
N GLY A 37 14.81 11.22 -6.34
CA GLY A 37 16.04 10.66 -5.80
C GLY A 37 16.94 10.12 -6.90
N ALA A 38 18.24 10.11 -6.64
CA ALA A 38 19.24 9.47 -7.48
C ALA A 38 20.16 8.63 -6.58
N GLY A 39 20.65 7.52 -7.10
CA GLY A 39 21.53 6.63 -6.36
C GLY A 39 22.31 5.72 -7.29
N TYR A 40 23.13 4.87 -6.69
CA TYR A 40 23.90 3.84 -7.40
C TYR A 40 23.88 2.55 -6.58
N SER A 41 23.72 1.43 -7.27
CA SER A 41 23.82 0.07 -6.69
C SER A 41 24.80 -0.76 -7.51
N THR A 42 25.59 -1.58 -6.84
CA THR A 42 26.55 -2.48 -7.51
C THR A 42 25.86 -3.56 -8.36
N ASN A 43 24.61 -3.89 -8.06
CA ASN A 43 23.88 -4.96 -8.76
C ASN A 43 23.06 -4.42 -9.94
N THR A 44 22.48 -3.24 -9.80
CA THR A 44 21.50 -2.67 -10.77
C THR A 44 21.99 -1.39 -11.44
N GLY A 45 23.16 -0.86 -11.05
CA GLY A 45 23.78 0.32 -11.66
C GLY A 45 23.22 1.64 -11.12
N ALA A 46 23.26 2.68 -11.96
CA ALA A 46 22.70 3.99 -11.66
C ALA A 46 21.17 3.93 -11.55
N ARG A 47 20.62 4.73 -10.62
CA ARG A 47 19.21 4.72 -10.26
C ARG A 47 18.62 6.11 -10.18
N VAL A 48 17.44 6.29 -10.76
CA VAL A 48 16.59 7.46 -10.58
C VAL A 48 15.23 7.02 -10.04
N GLU A 49 14.74 7.73 -9.05
CA GLU A 49 13.44 7.49 -8.42
C GLU A 49 12.61 8.77 -8.45
N LEU A 50 11.33 8.63 -8.82
CA LEU A 50 10.34 9.67 -8.71
C LEU A 50 9.17 9.14 -7.90
N SER A 51 8.62 9.97 -7.02
CA SER A 51 7.43 9.64 -6.24
C SER A 51 6.44 10.78 -6.24
N TYR A 52 5.16 10.44 -6.25
CA TYR A 52 4.07 11.39 -6.14
C TYR A 52 2.98 10.84 -5.24
N ARG A 53 2.46 11.71 -4.37
CA ARG A 53 1.32 11.41 -3.49
C ARG A 53 0.36 12.59 -3.49
N ASP A 54 -0.93 12.29 -3.60
CA ASP A 54 -2.03 13.25 -3.42
C ASP A 54 -3.03 12.66 -2.42
N SER A 55 -3.14 13.24 -1.23
CA SER A 55 -4.04 12.76 -0.17
C SER A 55 -5.49 13.22 -0.34
N ASN A 56 -5.78 14.02 -1.36
CA ASN A 56 -7.14 14.51 -1.62
C ASN A 56 -7.38 14.68 -3.13
N LEU A 57 -7.10 13.61 -3.89
CA LEU A 57 -7.22 13.58 -5.34
C LEU A 57 -8.60 14.05 -5.80
N ARG A 58 -8.63 15.07 -6.67
CA ARG A 58 -9.85 15.70 -7.17
C ARG A 58 -10.79 16.22 -6.08
N LYS A 59 -10.29 16.53 -4.88
CA LYS A 59 -11.09 16.99 -3.73
C LYS A 59 -12.18 15.99 -3.29
N ARG A 60 -11.97 14.69 -3.52
CA ARG A 60 -12.92 13.62 -3.17
C ARG A 60 -12.47 12.79 -1.98
N GLY A 61 -11.40 13.18 -1.29
CA GLY A 61 -10.81 12.40 -0.21
C GLY A 61 -10.15 11.09 -0.67
N TRP A 62 -9.91 10.92 -1.98
CA TRP A 62 -9.16 9.77 -2.48
C TRP A 62 -7.67 10.02 -2.23
N GLU A 63 -6.97 9.02 -1.75
CA GLU A 63 -5.53 9.06 -1.67
C GLU A 63 -4.93 8.37 -2.89
N PHE A 64 -4.03 9.04 -3.58
CA PHE A 64 -3.28 8.50 -4.69
C PHE A 64 -1.79 8.48 -4.34
N SER A 65 -1.10 7.38 -4.65
CA SER A 65 0.34 7.30 -4.60
C SER A 65 0.89 6.61 -5.84
N SER A 66 2.02 7.11 -6.33
CA SER A 66 2.73 6.48 -7.44
C SER A 66 4.23 6.63 -7.25
N GLY A 67 4.97 5.69 -7.82
CA GLY A 67 6.42 5.73 -7.85
C GLY A 67 6.95 5.13 -9.14
N LEU A 68 7.97 5.78 -9.69
CA LEU A 68 8.75 5.33 -10.83
C LEU A 68 10.19 5.16 -10.38
N ARG A 69 10.75 3.98 -10.63
CA ARG A 69 12.16 3.68 -10.45
C ARG A 69 12.74 3.21 -11.77
N ILE A 70 13.82 3.84 -12.18
CA ILE A 70 14.56 3.47 -13.39
C ILE A 70 16.00 3.20 -12.96
N GLU A 71 16.45 1.98 -13.17
CA GLU A 71 17.81 1.51 -12.99
C GLU A 71 18.34 0.95 -14.31
N GLU A 72 19.62 0.74 -14.46
CA GLU A 72 20.20 0.21 -15.70
C GLU A 72 19.63 -1.17 -16.07
N ARG A 73 19.33 -1.99 -15.07
CA ARG A 73 18.86 -3.38 -15.24
C ARG A 73 17.48 -3.66 -14.67
N ARG A 74 16.82 -2.65 -14.07
CA ARG A 74 15.49 -2.79 -13.49
C ARG A 74 14.69 -1.53 -13.65
N GLN A 75 13.43 -1.70 -14.02
CA GLN A 75 12.46 -0.61 -14.10
C GLN A 75 11.22 -1.02 -13.31
N ALA A 76 10.67 -0.11 -12.54
CA ALA A 76 9.44 -0.35 -11.79
C ALA A 76 8.58 0.90 -11.78
N LEU A 77 7.29 0.70 -12.02
CA LEU A 77 6.25 1.73 -11.92
C LEU A 77 5.10 1.15 -11.12
N PHE A 78 4.63 1.88 -10.12
CA PHE A 78 3.40 1.53 -9.42
C PHE A 78 2.47 2.73 -9.29
N ALA A 79 1.19 2.45 -9.16
CA ALA A 79 0.16 3.44 -8.86
C ALA A 79 -0.93 2.80 -8.01
N ASP A 80 -1.26 3.45 -6.88
CA ASP A 80 -2.28 3.02 -5.94
C ASP A 80 -3.29 4.12 -5.68
N VAL A 81 -4.56 3.73 -5.61
CA VAL A 81 -5.67 4.59 -5.23
C VAL A 81 -6.39 3.98 -4.04
N PHE A 82 -6.52 4.73 -2.97
CA PHE A 82 -7.31 4.37 -1.80
C PHE A 82 -8.56 5.24 -1.77
N LEU A 83 -9.71 4.62 -1.71
CA LEU A 83 -10.98 5.32 -1.58
C LEU A 83 -11.20 5.77 -0.13
N PRO A 84 -11.99 6.83 0.10
CA PRO A 84 -12.40 7.21 1.44
C PRO A 84 -13.11 6.06 2.14
N PRO A 85 -12.87 5.88 3.45
CA PRO A 85 -13.57 4.86 4.21
C PRO A 85 -15.09 5.05 4.14
N ARG A 86 -15.81 3.93 3.95
CA ARG A 86 -17.26 3.87 4.00
C ARG A 86 -17.67 3.05 5.22
N GLY A 87 -17.93 3.72 6.34
CA GLY A 87 -18.15 3.06 7.61
C GLY A 87 -16.87 2.36 8.09
N ARG A 88 -16.85 1.03 8.03
CA ARG A 88 -15.72 0.19 8.45
C ARG A 88 -14.86 -0.33 7.30
N ASP A 89 -15.28 -0.06 6.07
CA ASP A 89 -14.67 -0.61 4.86
C ASP A 89 -13.82 0.47 4.16
N ARG A 90 -12.68 0.05 3.66
CA ARG A 90 -11.80 0.84 2.80
C ARG A 90 -11.43 0.03 1.57
N ASP A 91 -11.76 0.56 0.40
CA ASP A 91 -11.42 -0.03 -0.88
C ASP A 91 -10.13 0.59 -1.43
N SER A 92 -9.32 -0.23 -2.10
CA SER A 92 -8.12 0.21 -2.80
C SER A 92 -7.95 -0.52 -4.13
N PHE A 93 -7.27 0.16 -5.06
CA PHE A 93 -6.92 -0.35 -6.37
C PHE A 93 -5.45 -0.03 -6.63
N GLY A 94 -4.74 -0.97 -7.23
CA GLY A 94 -3.33 -0.82 -7.53
C GLY A 94 -2.96 -1.35 -8.90
N ALA A 95 -1.93 -0.78 -9.50
CA ALA A 95 -1.29 -1.25 -10.70
C ALA A 95 0.23 -1.28 -10.50
N LEU A 96 0.88 -2.30 -11.03
CA LEU A 96 2.32 -2.49 -10.98
C LEU A 96 2.82 -2.91 -12.35
N TYR A 97 3.93 -2.32 -12.78
CA TYR A 97 4.77 -2.77 -13.87
C TYR A 97 6.20 -2.91 -13.36
N GLU A 98 6.84 -4.02 -13.63
CA GLU A 98 8.23 -4.26 -13.30
C GLU A 98 8.92 -5.01 -14.44
N ALA A 99 10.06 -4.50 -14.89
CA ALA A 99 10.94 -5.17 -15.83
C ALA A 99 12.34 -5.26 -15.23
N SER A 100 12.98 -6.43 -15.34
CA SER A 100 14.34 -6.65 -14.85
C SER A 100 15.12 -7.53 -15.80
N ASP A 101 16.43 -7.24 -15.95
CA ASP A 101 17.39 -8.04 -16.70
C ASP A 101 18.61 -8.26 -15.80
N LEU A 102 18.59 -9.34 -15.04
CA LEU A 102 19.62 -9.67 -14.06
C LEU A 102 20.21 -11.06 -14.36
N GLU A 103 21.53 -11.10 -14.50
CA GLU A 103 22.28 -12.36 -14.64
C GLU A 103 21.77 -13.30 -15.76
N GLY A 104 21.29 -12.70 -16.87
CA GLY A 104 20.76 -13.48 -18.00
C GLY A 104 19.33 -13.97 -17.81
N LEU A 105 18.62 -13.46 -16.82
CA LEU A 105 17.20 -13.69 -16.60
C LEU A 105 16.44 -12.38 -16.80
N LYS A 106 15.61 -12.30 -17.85
CA LYS A 106 14.68 -11.18 -18.05
C LYS A 106 13.31 -11.56 -17.51
N ILE A 107 12.74 -10.65 -16.72
CA ILE A 107 11.41 -10.79 -16.17
C ILE A 107 10.63 -9.49 -16.43
N ASP A 108 9.52 -9.61 -17.12
CA ASP A 108 8.52 -8.56 -17.27
C ASP A 108 7.25 -8.95 -16.51
N SER A 109 6.84 -8.14 -15.56
CA SER A 109 5.66 -8.39 -14.73
C SER A 109 4.71 -7.20 -14.75
N GLN A 110 3.44 -7.48 -14.97
CA GLN A 110 2.35 -6.51 -14.91
C GLN A 110 1.29 -7.04 -13.95
N ALA A 111 0.78 -6.20 -13.06
CA ALA A 111 -0.26 -6.61 -12.15
C ALA A 111 -1.29 -5.51 -11.93
N LEU A 112 -2.55 -5.93 -11.80
CA LEU A 112 -3.66 -5.10 -11.34
C LEU A 112 -4.23 -5.73 -10.08
N GLY A 113 -4.56 -4.91 -9.10
CA GLY A 113 -5.09 -5.36 -7.82
C GLY A 113 -6.28 -4.54 -7.36
N ALA A 114 -7.17 -5.20 -6.63
CA ALA A 114 -8.25 -4.57 -5.88
C ALA A 114 -8.32 -5.21 -4.51
N ALA A 115 -8.49 -4.40 -3.47
CA ALA A 115 -8.64 -4.93 -2.11
C ALA A 115 -9.71 -4.16 -1.34
N ARG A 116 -10.40 -4.88 -0.47
CA ARG A 116 -11.29 -4.33 0.56
C ARG A 116 -10.77 -4.70 1.93
N THR A 117 -10.51 -3.71 2.75
CA THR A 117 -10.14 -3.86 4.15
C THR A 117 -11.32 -3.44 5.03
N THR A 118 -11.71 -4.31 5.97
CA THR A 118 -12.78 -4.05 6.94
C THR A 118 -12.20 -4.06 8.34
N LEU A 119 -12.43 -3.00 9.11
CA LEU A 119 -11.98 -2.87 10.50
C LEU A 119 -13.14 -3.00 11.46
N ARG A 120 -13.10 -3.97 12.37
CA ARG A 120 -14.11 -4.23 13.40
C ARG A 120 -13.47 -4.32 14.78
N GLY A 121 -13.38 -3.21 15.49
CA GLY A 121 -12.64 -3.14 16.76
C GLY A 121 -11.15 -3.43 16.54
N ASP A 122 -10.65 -4.45 17.19
CA ASP A 122 -9.27 -4.94 17.11
C ASP A 122 -9.03 -5.97 15.98
N ILE A 123 -10.07 -6.26 15.19
CA ILE A 123 -10.02 -7.22 14.08
C ILE A 123 -10.01 -6.45 12.74
N GLU A 124 -9.00 -6.74 11.93
CA GLU A 124 -8.89 -6.31 10.55
C GLU A 124 -9.02 -7.52 9.63
N THR A 125 -9.88 -7.42 8.63
CA THR A 125 -10.01 -8.42 7.56
C THR A 125 -9.74 -7.75 6.22
N GLN A 126 -9.01 -8.42 5.34
CA GLN A 126 -8.76 -7.94 3.98
C GLN A 126 -9.08 -9.04 2.99
N LEU A 127 -9.85 -8.71 1.97
CA LEU A 127 -10.03 -9.50 0.76
C LEU A 127 -9.33 -8.78 -0.39
N ALA A 128 -8.39 -9.44 -1.05
CA ALA A 128 -7.65 -8.90 -2.18
C ALA A 128 -7.74 -9.83 -3.39
N LEU A 129 -7.93 -9.23 -4.56
CA LEU A 129 -7.85 -9.87 -5.87
C LEU A 129 -6.67 -9.28 -6.62
N ARG A 130 -5.90 -10.13 -7.30
CA ARG A 130 -4.76 -9.71 -8.11
C ARG A 130 -4.74 -10.48 -9.42
N LEU A 131 -4.73 -9.76 -10.52
CA LEU A 131 -4.45 -10.26 -11.85
C LEU A 131 -2.99 -9.90 -12.18
N GLN A 132 -2.18 -10.89 -12.53
CA GLN A 132 -0.77 -10.72 -12.88
C GLN A 132 -0.49 -11.42 -14.20
N HIS A 133 0.24 -10.73 -15.07
CA HIS A 133 0.87 -11.26 -16.25
C HIS A 133 2.39 -11.20 -16.06
N GLU A 134 3.07 -12.31 -16.30
CA GLU A 134 4.53 -12.40 -16.13
C GLU A 134 5.13 -13.11 -17.34
N ASN A 135 6.17 -12.52 -17.91
CA ASN A 135 7.00 -13.11 -18.96
C ASN A 135 8.42 -13.30 -18.42
N ILE A 136 8.91 -14.51 -18.50
CA ILE A 136 10.23 -14.91 -18.01
C ILE A 136 11.05 -15.42 -19.20
N GLU A 137 12.19 -14.79 -19.46
CA GLU A 137 13.11 -15.13 -20.54
C GLU A 137 14.49 -15.49 -19.95
N PRO A 138 14.76 -16.76 -19.65
CA PRO A 138 16.07 -17.21 -19.18
C PRO A 138 17.06 -17.25 -20.34
N ALA A 139 18.33 -16.92 -20.10
CA ALA A 139 19.38 -17.08 -21.09
C ALA A 139 19.55 -18.56 -21.46
N GLY A 140 19.41 -18.86 -22.75
CA GLY A 140 19.62 -20.23 -23.26
C GLY A 140 18.47 -21.22 -23.04
N ALA A 141 17.32 -20.74 -22.59
CA ALA A 141 16.10 -21.55 -22.44
C ALA A 141 14.88 -20.85 -23.07
N PRO A 142 13.81 -21.58 -23.44
CA PRO A 142 12.62 -20.98 -24.01
C PRO A 142 11.93 -20.04 -23.02
N SER A 143 11.40 -18.95 -23.54
CA SER A 143 10.59 -17.99 -22.76
C SER A 143 9.30 -18.65 -22.27
N ARG A 144 8.82 -18.20 -21.10
CA ARG A 144 7.58 -18.64 -20.50
C ARG A 144 6.74 -17.44 -20.12
N SER A 145 5.48 -17.43 -20.56
CA SER A 145 4.48 -16.45 -20.14
C SER A 145 3.47 -17.11 -19.22
N THR A 146 3.05 -16.40 -18.18
CA THR A 146 2.10 -16.90 -17.18
C THR A 146 1.10 -15.81 -16.82
N ASN A 147 -0.19 -16.15 -16.86
CA ASN A 147 -1.26 -15.34 -16.30
C ASN A 147 -1.69 -15.94 -14.97
N THR A 148 -1.92 -15.09 -13.99
CA THR A 148 -2.35 -15.55 -12.66
C THR A 148 -3.42 -14.62 -12.13
N LEU A 149 -4.62 -15.18 -11.91
CA LEU A 149 -5.63 -14.53 -11.07
C LEU A 149 -5.59 -15.18 -9.70
N SER A 150 -5.32 -14.39 -8.68
CA SER A 150 -5.26 -14.85 -7.29
C SER A 150 -6.23 -14.07 -6.41
N ALA A 151 -6.82 -14.78 -5.44
CA ALA A 151 -7.57 -14.21 -4.34
C ALA A 151 -6.82 -14.47 -3.04
N ASN A 152 -6.77 -13.48 -2.17
CA ASN A 152 -6.15 -13.58 -0.85
C ASN A 152 -7.12 -13.03 0.20
N TRP A 153 -7.26 -13.76 1.29
CA TRP A 153 -7.98 -13.32 2.45
C TRP A 153 -7.03 -13.30 3.65
N THR A 154 -6.99 -12.17 4.34
CA THR A 154 -6.18 -11.95 5.54
C THR A 154 -7.11 -11.62 6.69
N TRP A 155 -6.86 -12.25 7.83
CA TRP A 155 -7.51 -11.95 9.09
C TRP A 155 -6.42 -11.62 10.11
N LYS A 156 -6.56 -10.48 10.77
CA LYS A 156 -5.60 -9.99 11.75
C LYS A 156 -6.33 -9.50 12.99
N LYS A 157 -5.93 -9.99 14.15
CA LYS A 157 -6.36 -9.49 15.45
C LYS A 157 -5.20 -8.86 16.18
N ARG A 158 -5.38 -7.62 16.60
CA ARG A 158 -4.39 -6.87 17.38
C ARG A 158 -4.99 -6.49 18.72
N ALA A 159 -4.69 -7.27 19.76
CA ALA A 159 -5.11 -7.04 21.14
C ALA A 159 -3.90 -6.58 21.93
N VAL A 160 -3.56 -5.30 21.83
CA VAL A 160 -2.43 -4.64 22.50
C VAL A 160 -2.93 -3.46 23.31
N ASP A 161 -2.26 -3.16 24.41
CA ASP A 161 -2.57 -2.04 25.30
C ASP A 161 -2.32 -0.67 24.63
N ASN A 162 -1.26 -0.56 23.86
CA ASN A 162 -0.92 0.64 23.10
C ASN A 162 -0.43 0.26 21.70
N VAL A 163 -1.02 0.85 20.66
CA VAL A 163 -0.67 0.55 19.26
C VAL A 163 0.70 1.12 18.86
N LEU A 164 1.11 2.25 19.46
CA LEU A 164 2.37 2.94 19.14
C LEU A 164 3.56 2.42 19.95
N ASP A 165 3.30 2.00 21.20
CA ASP A 165 4.32 1.46 22.13
C ASP A 165 3.69 0.32 22.94
N PRO A 166 3.58 -0.89 22.36
CA PRO A 166 2.92 -2.01 23.02
C PRO A 166 3.81 -2.58 24.13
N THR A 167 3.31 -2.56 25.36
CA THR A 167 3.97 -3.19 26.52
C THR A 167 3.31 -4.52 26.90
N SER A 168 2.08 -4.76 26.46
CA SER A 168 1.33 -5.98 26.73
C SER A 168 0.33 -6.28 25.61
N GLY A 169 0.10 -7.56 25.36
CA GLY A 169 -0.88 -8.01 24.38
C GLY A 169 -0.33 -8.99 23.37
N TYR A 170 -1.08 -9.20 22.29
CA TYR A 170 -0.70 -10.10 21.19
C TYR A 170 -1.23 -9.62 19.85
N VAL A 171 -0.58 -10.06 18.78
CA VAL A 171 -1.04 -9.93 17.40
C VAL A 171 -1.12 -11.33 16.81
N LEU A 172 -2.27 -11.67 16.24
CA LEU A 172 -2.48 -12.90 15.47
C LEU A 172 -2.80 -12.50 14.03
N GLU A 173 -2.19 -13.18 13.08
CA GLU A 173 -2.44 -12.98 11.67
C GLU A 173 -2.56 -14.33 10.96
N PHE A 174 -3.64 -14.50 10.18
CA PHE A 174 -3.85 -15.65 9.32
C PHE A 174 -4.10 -15.16 7.90
N GLN A 175 -3.43 -15.76 6.94
CA GLN A 175 -3.62 -15.48 5.55
C GLN A 175 -3.85 -16.77 4.77
N VAL A 176 -4.88 -16.77 3.92
CA VAL A 176 -5.13 -17.81 2.93
C VAL A 176 -5.26 -17.17 1.56
N GLY A 177 -4.63 -17.76 0.57
CA GLY A 177 -4.73 -17.26 -0.80
C GLY A 177 -4.51 -18.37 -1.81
N GLY A 178 -5.01 -18.16 -3.01
CA GLY A 178 -4.87 -19.13 -4.08
C GLY A 178 -5.27 -18.58 -5.44
N GLY A 179 -4.98 -19.37 -6.46
CA GLY A 179 -5.40 -19.17 -7.83
C GLY A 179 -5.83 -20.48 -8.43
N SER A 180 -6.71 -20.42 -9.44
CA SER A 180 -7.22 -21.62 -10.12
C SER A 180 -7.20 -21.46 -11.62
N LYS A 181 -6.80 -22.52 -12.33
CA LYS A 181 -6.83 -22.62 -13.79
C LYS A 181 -8.22 -22.41 -14.38
N THR A 182 -9.26 -22.73 -13.63
CA THR A 182 -10.64 -22.46 -14.04
C THR A 182 -11.03 -20.99 -14.02
N LEU A 183 -10.23 -20.12 -13.36
CA LEU A 183 -10.49 -18.70 -13.14
C LEU A 183 -9.36 -17.80 -13.68
N LEU A 184 -8.99 -17.97 -14.96
CA LEU A 184 -7.98 -17.13 -15.64
C LEU A 184 -6.55 -17.22 -15.03
N SER A 185 -6.20 -18.34 -14.41
CA SER A 185 -4.83 -18.60 -13.93
C SER A 185 -4.23 -19.78 -14.69
N ASP A 186 -2.97 -19.71 -15.06
CA ASP A 186 -2.27 -20.83 -15.69
C ASP A 186 -1.85 -21.92 -14.70
N GLN A 187 -2.01 -21.66 -13.40
CA GLN A 187 -1.62 -22.56 -12.31
C GLN A 187 -2.69 -22.65 -11.21
N ASP A 188 -2.84 -23.85 -10.65
CA ASP A 188 -3.58 -24.07 -9.41
C ASP A 188 -2.63 -24.03 -8.23
N PHE A 189 -2.90 -23.20 -7.23
CA PHE A 189 -2.14 -23.15 -6.00
C PHE A 189 -2.97 -22.68 -4.81
N LEU A 190 -2.57 -23.11 -3.62
CA LEU A 190 -3.12 -22.67 -2.36
C LEU A 190 -1.97 -22.34 -1.40
N ARG A 191 -2.10 -21.23 -0.66
CA ARG A 191 -1.09 -20.74 0.29
C ARG A 191 -1.73 -20.46 1.63
N PHE A 192 -1.02 -20.81 2.70
CA PHE A 192 -1.39 -20.48 4.07
C PHE A 192 -0.18 -19.84 4.76
N TYR A 193 -0.44 -18.80 5.56
CA TYR A 193 0.53 -18.16 6.42
C TYR A 193 -0.12 -17.89 7.78
N SER A 194 0.65 -18.02 8.85
CA SER A 194 0.23 -17.73 10.22
C SER A 194 1.40 -17.18 11.03
#